data_649457219979ffe323c4666c912de9bf
#
_entry.id   649457219979ffe323c4666c912de9bf
#
_cell.length_a   1.000
_cell.length_b   1.000
_cell.length_c   1.000
_cell.angle_alpha   90.00
_cell.angle_beta   90.00
_cell.angle_gamma   90.00
#
_symmetry.space_group_name_H-M   'P 1'
#
loop_
_entity.id
_entity.type
_entity.pdbx_description
1 polymer ?
#
loop_
_entity_poly.entity_id
_entity_poly.type
_entity_poly.pdbx_seq_one_letter_code
_entity_poly.pdbx_strand_id
1 'polypeptide(L)'
;IMKQFDSINFLLKFALVLYSLMLLGTLTSCSVEDDILFLEEPTLELDGRLPMDASGYYHLELNEDTNQTIHTVSGTVGNTLNLPPLKVEWTSNLTWIYQGEDVSTSNQSSYVVDGKVHNVIAPINTMVGDTLILTGTIREHLVTDRIQIVLE
;
A
#
# COMPACT_ATOMS: atom_id res chain seq x y z
N ILE A 1 -35.29 -7.06 -74.50
CA ILE A 1 -34.28 -7.88 -73.79
C ILE A 1 -33.15 -6.99 -73.24
N MET A 2 -32.78 -5.85 -73.87
CA MET A 2 -31.67 -4.98 -73.41
C MET A 2 -31.99 -4.15 -72.16
N LYS A 3 -33.21 -3.77 -71.85
CA LYS A 3 -33.55 -2.98 -70.66
C LYS A 3 -33.47 -3.69 -69.32
N GLN A 4 -33.47 -5.02 -69.31
CA GLN A 4 -33.47 -5.82 -68.09
C GLN A 4 -32.03 -5.99 -67.52
N PHE A 5 -31.03 -5.95 -68.39
CA PHE A 5 -29.61 -6.08 -67.96
C PHE A 5 -29.08 -4.83 -67.24
N ASP A 6 -29.55 -3.65 -67.62
CA ASP A 6 -29.13 -2.39 -66.99
C ASP A 6 -29.65 -2.25 -65.54
N SER A 7 -30.86 -2.78 -65.30
CA SER A 7 -31.47 -2.77 -63.96
C SER A 7 -30.74 -3.71 -62.94
N ILE A 8 -30.28 -4.85 -63.42
CA ILE A 8 -29.54 -5.82 -62.57
C ILE A 8 -28.15 -5.26 -62.21
N ASN A 9 -27.46 -4.64 -63.17
CA ASN A 9 -26.17 -4.00 -62.92
C ASN A 9 -26.28 -2.80 -62.00
N PHE A 10 -27.38 -2.04 -62.05
CA PHE A 10 -27.63 -0.94 -61.13
C PHE A 10 -27.90 -1.45 -59.70
N LEU A 11 -28.71 -2.45 -59.52
CA LEU A 11 -28.99 -3.11 -58.23
C LEU A 11 -27.72 -3.71 -57.60
N LEU A 12 -26.87 -4.35 -58.39
CA LEU A 12 -25.62 -4.94 -57.92
C LEU A 12 -24.62 -3.85 -57.46
N LYS A 13 -24.50 -2.74 -58.20
CA LYS A 13 -23.68 -1.63 -57.81
C LYS A 13 -24.19 -0.93 -56.55
N PHE A 14 -25.50 -0.79 -56.42
CA PHE A 14 -26.12 -0.19 -55.23
C PHE A 14 -25.93 -1.05 -53.97
N ALA A 15 -26.05 -2.35 -54.11
CA ALA A 15 -25.81 -3.33 -53.04
C ALA A 15 -24.33 -3.30 -52.58
N LEU A 16 -23.40 -3.19 -53.52
CA LEU A 16 -21.96 -3.08 -53.24
C LEU A 16 -21.59 -1.79 -52.45
N VAL A 17 -22.20 -0.68 -52.83
CA VAL A 17 -22.03 0.61 -52.18
C VAL A 17 -22.60 0.56 -50.73
N LEU A 18 -23.80 -0.02 -50.57
CA LEU A 18 -24.39 -0.19 -49.24
C LEU A 18 -23.55 -1.12 -48.35
N TYR A 19 -22.99 -2.18 -48.91
CA TYR A 19 -22.11 -3.09 -48.18
C TYR A 19 -20.81 -2.43 -47.76
N SER A 20 -20.23 -1.60 -48.64
CA SER A 20 -19.02 -0.82 -48.29
C SER A 20 -19.29 0.24 -47.22
N LEU A 21 -20.47 0.90 -47.22
CA LEU A 21 -20.87 1.83 -46.18
C LEU A 21 -21.07 1.12 -44.81
N MET A 22 -21.66 -0.08 -44.81
CA MET A 22 -21.80 -0.89 -43.60
C MET A 22 -20.45 -1.33 -43.04
N LEU A 23 -19.48 -1.67 -43.88
CA LEU A 23 -18.12 -2.02 -43.42
C LEU A 23 -17.36 -0.80 -42.85
N LEU A 24 -17.58 0.39 -43.37
CA LEU A 24 -16.97 1.60 -42.80
C LEU A 24 -17.60 2.00 -41.45
N GLY A 25 -18.88 1.64 -41.22
CA GLY A 25 -19.56 1.92 -39.95
C GLY A 25 -19.11 1.06 -38.76
N THR A 26 -18.47 -0.09 -39.04
CA THR A 26 -17.96 -0.98 -37.99
C THR A 26 -16.54 -0.66 -37.52
N LEU A 27 -15.89 0.32 -38.12
CA LEU A 27 -14.55 0.78 -37.71
C LEU A 27 -14.58 2.00 -36.78
N THR A 28 -15.75 2.45 -36.31
CA THR A 28 -15.79 3.20 -35.06
C THR A 28 -15.51 2.23 -33.92
N SER A 29 -14.27 1.73 -33.89
CA SER A 29 -13.67 1.26 -32.66
C SER A 29 -13.92 2.38 -31.64
N CYS A 30 -14.86 2.16 -30.71
CA CYS A 30 -14.78 2.80 -29.44
C CYS A 30 -13.35 2.55 -28.96
N SER A 31 -12.46 3.52 -29.09
CA SER A 31 -11.39 3.65 -28.15
C SER A 31 -12.10 3.94 -26.83
N VAL A 32 -12.49 2.86 -26.11
CA VAL A 32 -12.49 2.92 -24.68
C VAL A 32 -11.05 3.30 -24.39
N GLU A 33 -10.78 4.59 -24.21
CA GLU A 33 -9.70 4.98 -23.34
C GLU A 33 -10.05 4.24 -22.07
N ASP A 34 -9.48 3.05 -21.91
CA ASP A 34 -9.24 2.51 -20.60
C ASP A 34 -8.43 3.62 -19.91
N ASP A 35 -9.11 4.53 -19.24
CA ASP A 35 -8.56 5.20 -18.09
C ASP A 35 -8.16 4.04 -17.16
N ILE A 36 -6.97 3.50 -17.44
CA ILE A 36 -6.27 2.70 -16.47
C ILE A 36 -6.06 3.70 -15.34
N LEU A 37 -7.01 3.70 -14.42
CA LEU A 37 -6.82 4.29 -13.10
C LEU A 37 -5.56 3.60 -12.59
N PHE A 38 -4.42 4.24 -12.79
CA PHE A 38 -3.22 3.90 -12.06
C PHE A 38 -3.57 4.14 -10.60
N LEU A 39 -4.08 3.10 -9.96
CA LEU A 39 -4.18 3.08 -8.52
C LEU A 39 -2.73 3.21 -8.04
N GLU A 40 -2.37 4.41 -7.63
CA GLU A 40 -1.08 4.63 -7.01
C GLU A 40 -0.97 3.66 -5.83
N GLU A 41 0.11 2.90 -5.81
CA GLU A 41 0.35 1.98 -4.69
C GLU A 41 0.47 2.78 -3.40
N PRO A 42 -0.06 2.28 -2.27
CA PRO A 42 0.09 2.96 -1.01
C PRO A 42 1.57 3.08 -0.64
N THR A 43 1.92 4.12 0.07
CA THR A 43 3.26 4.30 0.66
C THR A 43 3.16 4.18 2.17
N LEU A 44 4.23 3.76 2.82
CA LEU A 44 4.34 3.72 4.28
C LEU A 44 5.64 4.41 4.68
N GLU A 45 5.56 5.36 5.61
CA GLU A 45 6.70 6.06 6.21
C GLU A 45 6.52 6.06 7.72
N LEU A 46 7.45 5.42 8.43
CA LEU A 46 7.43 5.29 9.88
C LEU A 46 8.24 6.42 10.54
N ASP A 47 7.76 6.86 11.69
CA ASP A 47 8.39 7.87 12.54
C ASP A 47 8.42 7.37 13.99
N GLY A 48 9.62 7.27 14.56
CA GLY A 48 9.81 6.88 15.95
C GLY A 48 9.29 7.87 16.96
N ARG A 49 9.07 9.13 16.57
CA ARG A 49 8.66 10.25 17.46
C ARG A 49 9.62 10.46 18.63
N LEU A 50 10.89 10.27 18.35
CA LEU A 50 12.00 10.34 19.29
C LEU A 50 13.14 11.18 18.67
N PRO A 51 14.09 11.67 19.45
CA PRO A 51 15.32 12.24 18.91
C PRO A 51 16.01 11.23 17.99
N MET A 52 16.50 11.71 16.86
CA MET A 52 17.22 10.90 15.87
C MET A 52 18.64 11.43 15.70
N ASP A 53 19.61 10.56 15.68
CA ASP A 53 21.01 10.89 15.44
C ASP A 53 21.35 11.10 13.96
N ALA A 54 22.59 11.51 13.67
CA ALA A 54 23.06 11.72 12.30
C ALA A 54 23.13 10.44 11.45
N SER A 55 23.08 9.27 12.09
CA SER A 55 23.08 7.95 11.45
C SER A 55 21.68 7.44 11.13
N GLY A 56 20.64 8.16 11.57
CA GLY A 56 19.24 7.81 11.35
C GLY A 56 18.67 6.85 12.40
N TYR A 57 19.31 6.71 13.56
CA TYR A 57 18.79 5.93 14.68
C TYR A 57 18.01 6.84 15.62
N TYR A 58 16.84 6.39 16.03
CA TYR A 58 16.09 6.99 17.12
C TYR A 58 16.67 6.54 18.46
N HIS A 59 16.51 7.36 19.52
CA HIS A 59 16.98 7.07 20.87
C HIS A 59 15.83 7.10 21.85
N LEU A 60 15.64 5.99 22.59
CA LEU A 60 14.62 5.84 23.61
C LEU A 60 15.28 5.59 24.97
N GLU A 61 15.17 6.55 25.87
CA GLU A 61 15.57 6.36 27.27
C GLU A 61 14.56 5.45 27.97
N LEU A 62 15.05 4.35 28.54
CA LEU A 62 14.22 3.43 29.29
C LEU A 62 14.00 3.98 30.71
N ASN A 63 12.77 3.86 31.20
CA ASN A 63 12.43 4.34 32.53
C ASN A 63 12.95 3.37 33.60
N GLU A 64 13.95 3.78 34.37
CA GLU A 64 14.57 2.98 35.43
C GLU A 64 13.60 2.66 36.58
N ASP A 65 12.60 3.51 36.82
CA ASP A 65 11.61 3.34 37.88
C ASP A 65 10.55 2.28 37.55
N THR A 66 10.43 1.90 36.31
CA THR A 66 9.48 0.90 35.82
C THR A 66 10.21 -0.23 35.09
N ASN A 67 9.71 -1.44 35.19
CA ASN A 67 10.31 -2.57 34.49
C ASN A 67 10.13 -2.50 32.96
N GLN A 68 9.23 -1.64 32.49
CA GLN A 68 8.85 -1.54 31.07
C GLN A 68 8.59 -0.07 30.70
N THR A 69 9.16 0.36 29.59
CA THR A 69 8.92 1.69 29.01
C THR A 69 7.92 1.59 27.87
N ILE A 70 6.84 2.38 27.94
CA ILE A 70 5.82 2.41 26.91
C ILE A 70 6.00 3.65 26.04
N HIS A 71 6.17 3.46 24.73
CA HIS A 71 6.30 4.55 23.77
C HIS A 71 5.44 4.31 22.54
N THR A 72 4.88 5.38 21.97
CA THR A 72 4.04 5.31 20.77
C THR A 72 4.83 5.79 19.56
N VAL A 73 5.01 4.92 18.58
CA VAL A 73 5.51 5.26 17.25
C VAL A 73 4.36 5.56 16.30
N SER A 74 4.60 6.32 15.26
CA SER A 74 3.61 6.65 14.24
C SER A 74 4.08 6.31 12.84
N GLY A 75 3.16 6.30 11.90
CA GLY A 75 3.48 6.22 10.48
C GLY A 75 2.47 7.00 9.66
N THR A 76 2.91 7.41 8.48
CA THR A 76 2.06 8.03 7.47
C THR A 76 1.89 7.04 6.31
N VAL A 77 0.64 6.84 5.89
CA VAL A 77 0.30 6.01 4.74
C VAL A 77 -0.27 6.92 3.66
N GLY A 78 0.48 7.07 2.57
CA GLY A 78 0.06 7.84 1.40
C GLY A 78 -0.76 7.00 0.42
N ASN A 79 -1.37 7.68 -0.56
CA ASN A 79 -2.11 7.07 -1.67
C ASN A 79 -3.23 6.12 -1.22
N THR A 80 -3.97 6.51 -0.18
CA THR A 80 -5.05 5.68 0.40
C THR A 80 -6.42 5.89 -0.25
N LEU A 81 -6.54 6.82 -1.21
CA LEU A 81 -7.79 7.11 -1.90
C LEU A 81 -8.29 5.89 -2.66
N ASN A 82 -9.57 5.58 -2.47
CA ASN A 82 -10.26 4.43 -3.11
C ASN A 82 -9.74 3.05 -2.70
N LEU A 83 -8.88 2.95 -1.68
CA LEU A 83 -8.47 1.67 -1.12
C LEU A 83 -9.43 1.23 0.01
N PRO A 84 -9.60 -0.09 0.21
CA PRO A 84 -10.28 -0.60 1.40
C PRO A 84 -9.49 -0.20 2.66
N PRO A 85 -10.09 -0.33 3.87
CA PRO A 85 -9.39 -0.06 5.11
C PRO A 85 -8.07 -0.85 5.18
N LEU A 86 -6.94 -0.13 5.22
CA LEU A 86 -5.62 -0.73 5.25
C LEU A 86 -5.23 -1.10 6.69
N LYS A 87 -4.47 -2.17 6.80
CA LYS A 87 -3.91 -2.68 8.05
C LYS A 87 -2.40 -2.78 7.92
N VAL A 88 -1.68 -2.24 8.91
CA VAL A 88 -0.24 -2.42 9.05
C VAL A 88 0.01 -3.56 10.05
N GLU A 89 0.75 -4.56 9.63
CA GLU A 89 1.27 -5.62 10.49
C GLU A 89 2.65 -5.22 10.97
N TRP A 90 2.92 -5.45 12.25
CA TRP A 90 4.15 -5.03 12.91
C TRP A 90 4.96 -6.21 13.37
N THR A 91 6.27 -6.10 13.20
CA THR A 91 7.23 -7.06 13.75
C THR A 91 8.36 -6.31 14.45
N SER A 92 8.85 -6.89 15.52
CA SER A 92 10.01 -6.43 16.28
C SER A 92 11.05 -7.56 16.36
N ASN A 93 12.33 -7.20 16.33
CA ASN A 93 13.42 -8.16 16.53
C ASN A 93 13.64 -8.49 18.02
N LEU A 94 13.08 -7.71 18.94
CA LEU A 94 13.22 -7.92 20.38
C LEU A 94 11.94 -8.51 20.97
N THR A 95 12.11 -9.59 21.75
CA THR A 95 11.08 -10.23 22.54
C THR A 95 11.57 -10.41 23.99
N TRP A 96 10.65 -10.59 24.91
CA TRP A 96 10.95 -10.93 26.29
C TRP A 96 10.07 -12.06 26.77
N ILE A 97 10.48 -12.76 27.81
CA ILE A 97 9.73 -13.91 28.32
C ILE A 97 8.81 -13.45 29.45
N TYR A 98 7.51 -13.69 29.27
CA TYR A 98 6.51 -13.50 30.32
C TYR A 98 5.75 -14.80 30.56
N GLN A 99 5.80 -15.29 31.77
CA GLN A 99 5.16 -16.57 32.18
C GLN A 99 5.55 -17.77 31.27
N GLY A 100 6.76 -17.76 30.71
CA GLY A 100 7.26 -18.82 29.84
C GLY A 100 6.93 -18.66 28.35
N GLU A 101 6.27 -17.59 27.97
CA GLU A 101 5.95 -17.29 26.58
C GLU A 101 6.76 -16.09 26.06
N ASP A 102 7.13 -16.13 24.78
CA ASP A 102 7.78 -15.02 24.11
C ASP A 102 6.76 -13.91 23.82
N VAL A 103 7.01 -12.72 24.37
CA VAL A 103 6.19 -11.54 24.16
C VAL A 103 6.95 -10.55 23.27
N SER A 104 6.33 -10.11 22.18
CA SER A 104 6.88 -9.08 21.32
C SER A 104 6.92 -7.72 22.05
N THR A 105 7.95 -6.93 21.77
CA THR A 105 8.03 -5.53 22.25
C THR A 105 7.08 -4.58 21.52
N SER A 106 6.33 -5.04 20.53
CA SER A 106 5.38 -4.23 19.76
C SER A 106 4.02 -4.90 19.63
N ASN A 107 2.97 -4.10 19.41
CA ASN A 107 1.68 -4.65 18.99
C ASN A 107 1.81 -5.34 17.61
N GLN A 108 0.97 -6.33 17.37
CA GLN A 108 1.02 -7.15 16.15
C GLN A 108 0.44 -6.43 14.93
N SER A 109 -0.55 -5.56 15.10
CA SER A 109 -1.18 -4.87 13.99
C SER A 109 -1.95 -3.62 14.41
N SER A 110 -2.11 -2.69 13.46
CA SER A 110 -2.90 -1.46 13.62
C SER A 110 -3.62 -1.13 12.31
N TYR A 111 -4.81 -0.54 12.41
CA TYR A 111 -5.52 -0.01 11.23
C TYR A 111 -5.04 1.39 10.88
N VAL A 112 -5.05 1.69 9.58
CA VAL A 112 -4.81 3.04 9.07
C VAL A 112 -6.10 3.84 9.19
N VAL A 113 -6.01 5.01 9.82
CA VAL A 113 -7.11 5.96 9.98
C VAL A 113 -6.63 7.32 9.48
N ASP A 114 -7.33 7.88 8.51
CA ASP A 114 -7.00 9.19 7.91
C ASP A 114 -5.53 9.29 7.46
N GLY A 115 -5.01 8.24 6.83
CA GLY A 115 -3.63 8.17 6.38
C GLY A 115 -2.59 8.10 7.50
N LYS A 116 -3.00 7.80 8.72
CA LYS A 116 -2.11 7.63 9.89
C LYS A 116 -2.25 6.25 10.48
N VAL A 117 -1.13 5.76 11.00
CA VAL A 117 -1.07 4.51 11.76
C VAL A 117 -0.23 4.72 13.02
N HIS A 118 -0.56 4.04 14.08
CA HIS A 118 0.17 4.08 15.34
C HIS A 118 0.46 2.67 15.84
N ASN A 119 1.60 2.52 16.50
CA ASN A 119 1.92 1.32 17.23
C ASN A 119 2.49 1.67 18.60
N VAL A 120 2.30 0.81 19.55
CA VAL A 120 2.90 0.92 20.89
C VAL A 120 4.03 -0.07 20.98
N ILE A 121 5.22 0.41 21.33
CA ILE A 121 6.37 -0.41 21.71
C ILE A 121 6.53 -0.39 23.23
N ALA A 122 6.97 -1.51 23.78
CA ALA A 122 7.05 -1.71 25.22
C ALA A 122 8.31 -2.52 25.62
N PRO A 123 9.54 -1.97 25.33
CA PRO A 123 10.78 -2.61 25.74
C PRO A 123 10.90 -2.65 27.27
N ILE A 124 11.66 -3.62 27.78
CA ILE A 124 11.96 -3.78 29.22
C ILE A 124 13.39 -3.31 29.53
N ASN A 125 13.64 -2.96 30.78
CA ASN A 125 14.92 -2.37 31.21
C ASN A 125 16.14 -3.25 30.95
N THR A 126 15.99 -4.57 30.87
CA THR A 126 17.10 -5.47 30.53
C THR A 126 17.55 -5.36 29.07
N MET A 127 16.85 -4.60 28.23
CA MET A 127 17.18 -4.36 26.82
C MET A 127 18.02 -3.06 26.62
N VAL A 128 18.46 -2.40 27.69
CA VAL A 128 19.38 -1.25 27.58
C VAL A 128 20.63 -1.67 26.81
N GLY A 129 21.01 -0.86 25.82
CA GLY A 129 22.12 -1.14 24.90
C GLY A 129 21.74 -1.93 23.65
N ASP A 130 20.54 -2.50 23.59
CA ASP A 130 20.04 -3.17 22.39
C ASP A 130 19.50 -2.18 21.38
N THR A 131 19.42 -2.60 20.11
CA THR A 131 18.72 -1.86 19.05
C THR A 131 17.45 -2.57 18.69
N LEU A 132 16.33 -1.92 18.95
CA LEU A 132 15.01 -2.38 18.52
C LEU A 132 14.79 -2.00 17.06
N ILE A 133 14.54 -3.00 16.23
CA ILE A 133 14.15 -2.83 14.82
C ILE A 133 12.66 -3.08 14.71
N LEU A 134 11.90 -2.03 14.48
CA LEU A 134 10.46 -2.10 14.27
C LEU A 134 10.17 -2.03 12.78
N THR A 135 9.45 -3.01 12.26
CA THR A 135 9.03 -3.09 10.86
C THR A 135 7.53 -3.05 10.77
N GLY A 136 7.00 -2.18 9.93
CA GLY A 136 5.59 -2.11 9.55
C GLY A 136 5.40 -2.62 8.11
N THR A 137 4.38 -3.42 7.85
CA THR A 137 4.09 -3.98 6.53
C THR A 137 2.61 -3.86 6.21
N ILE A 138 2.26 -3.28 5.07
CA ILE A 138 0.94 -3.38 4.45
C ILE A 138 0.98 -4.61 3.54
N ARG A 139 0.52 -5.74 4.05
CA ARG A 139 0.73 -7.07 3.42
C ARG A 139 0.10 -7.17 2.03
N GLU A 140 -1.10 -6.65 1.85
CA GLU A 140 -1.86 -6.73 0.60
C GLU A 140 -1.15 -6.01 -0.56
N HIS A 141 -0.31 -5.04 -0.24
CA HIS A 141 0.43 -4.22 -1.21
C HIS A 141 1.95 -4.48 -1.20
N LEU A 142 2.43 -5.37 -0.33
CA LEU A 142 3.86 -5.67 -0.14
C LEU A 142 4.72 -4.44 0.19
N VAL A 143 4.09 -3.41 0.77
CA VAL A 143 4.78 -2.18 1.18
C VAL A 143 5.29 -2.34 2.60
N THR A 144 6.56 -2.06 2.78
CA THR A 144 7.26 -2.22 4.07
C THR A 144 8.15 -1.03 4.36
N ASP A 145 8.14 -0.57 5.60
CA ASP A 145 9.11 0.38 6.12
C ASP A 145 9.59 -0.06 7.51
N ARG A 146 10.76 0.43 7.91
CA ARG A 146 11.38 0.06 9.19
C ARG A 146 12.09 1.24 9.84
N ILE A 147 12.06 1.27 11.15
CA ILE A 147 12.86 2.19 11.97
C ILE A 147 13.73 1.41 12.95
N GLN A 148 14.81 2.05 13.38
CA GLN A 148 15.75 1.51 14.34
C GLN A 148 15.81 2.44 15.55
N ILE A 149 15.65 1.88 16.75
CA ILE A 149 15.59 2.61 18.02
C ILE A 149 16.63 2.02 18.96
N VAL A 150 17.62 2.83 19.33
CA VAL A 150 18.60 2.48 20.35
C VAL A 150 17.94 2.65 21.71
N LEU A 151 18.03 1.66 22.57
CA LEU A 151 17.47 1.64 23.92
C LEU A 151 18.57 2.05 24.92
N GLU A 152 18.37 3.14 25.66
CA GLU A 152 19.33 3.76 26.57
C GLU A 152 18.84 3.78 28.03
#